data_b01b9d79b299b2ec71744a9889c7f2c6
#
_entry.id   b01b9d79b299b2ec71744a9889c7f2c6
#
_cell.length_a   1.000
_cell.length_b   1.000
_cell.length_c   1.000
_cell.angle_alpha   90.00
_cell.angle_beta   90.00
_cell.angle_gamma   90.00
#
_symmetry.space_group_name_H-M   'P 1'
#
loop_
_entity.id
_entity.type
_entity.pdbx_description
1 polymer ?
#
loop_
_entity_poly.entity_id
_entity_poly.type
_entity_poly.pdbx_seq_one_letter_code
_entity_poly.pdbx_strand_id
1 'polypeptide(L)'
;IKTMALRMERQQQNCEAIAGWLQDQSLIKKINYPGLPTDPGYALQMKQARGGGSLLSFETGNVDASKALVSAAELFKVTVSFGSTTSLISLPCFMSHASIPAEIRAARGLPDDLVRISAGIEAKDDLIADLAQAFAKGEAAAGAGAAFVSPLAAFQTTPQTPPMQAQ
;
A
#
# COMPACT_ATOMS: atom_id res chain seq x y z
N ILE A 1 19.72 10.00 9.83
CA ILE A 1 20.81 9.37 9.05
C ILE A 1 21.50 8.26 9.86
N LYS A 2 21.80 8.45 11.16
CA LYS A 2 22.60 7.50 11.97
C LYS A 2 22.05 6.06 12.00
N THR A 3 20.74 5.87 11.94
CA THR A 3 20.08 4.55 11.96
C THR A 3 19.50 4.15 10.60
N MET A 4 19.76 4.92 9.54
CA MET A 4 19.11 4.71 8.25
C MET A 4 19.48 3.35 7.65
N ALA A 5 20.74 2.95 7.70
CA ALA A 5 21.17 1.67 7.16
C ALA A 5 20.44 0.49 7.83
N LEU A 6 20.38 0.48 9.17
CA LEU A 6 19.70 -0.57 9.94
C LEU A 6 18.20 -0.64 9.62
N ARG A 7 17.54 0.54 9.51
CA ARG A 7 16.11 0.61 9.19
C ARG A 7 15.84 0.13 7.77
N MET A 8 16.61 0.61 6.80
CA MET A 8 16.43 0.23 5.40
C MET A 8 16.66 -1.26 5.17
N GLU A 9 17.67 -1.84 5.82
CA GLU A 9 17.92 -3.28 5.75
C GLU A 9 16.74 -4.08 6.29
N ARG A 10 16.23 -3.73 7.47
CA ARG A 10 15.07 -4.41 8.06
C ARG A 10 13.80 -4.22 7.23
N GLN A 11 13.54 -3.00 6.77
CA GLN A 11 12.39 -2.69 5.91
C GLN A 11 12.44 -3.47 4.60
N GLN A 12 13.62 -3.57 3.98
CA GLN A 12 13.80 -4.34 2.76
C GLN A 12 13.53 -5.83 3.00
N GLN A 13 14.09 -6.42 4.07
CA GLN A 13 13.84 -7.82 4.42
C GLN A 13 12.34 -8.10 4.62
N ASN A 14 11.63 -7.19 5.28
CA ASN A 14 10.19 -7.31 5.45
C ASN A 14 9.45 -7.19 4.10
N CYS A 15 9.86 -6.26 3.25
CA CYS A 15 9.26 -6.06 1.93
C CYS A 15 9.48 -7.29 1.02
N GLU A 16 10.68 -7.86 1.03
CA GLU A 16 11.00 -9.10 0.29
C GLU A 16 10.15 -10.29 0.77
N ALA A 17 9.98 -10.43 2.09
CA ALA A 17 9.14 -11.49 2.64
C ALA A 17 7.66 -11.30 2.27
N ILE A 18 7.15 -10.07 2.34
CA ILE A 18 5.78 -9.74 1.92
C ILE A 18 5.62 -10.01 0.42
N ALA A 19 6.57 -9.58 -0.42
CA ALA A 19 6.52 -9.80 -1.86
C ALA A 19 6.51 -11.30 -2.21
N GLY A 20 7.33 -12.10 -1.51
CA GLY A 20 7.32 -13.57 -1.64
C GLY A 20 5.97 -14.17 -1.28
N TRP A 21 5.41 -13.78 -0.13
CA TRP A 21 4.11 -14.26 0.32
C TRP A 21 2.97 -13.88 -0.64
N LEU A 22 3.01 -12.67 -1.21
CA LEU A 22 2.01 -12.20 -2.17
C LEU A 22 1.96 -13.03 -3.46
N GLN A 23 3.07 -13.63 -3.88
CA GLN A 23 3.12 -14.47 -5.10
C GLN A 23 2.21 -15.71 -5.00
N ASP A 24 1.95 -16.19 -3.78
CA ASP A 24 1.12 -17.37 -3.52
C ASP A 24 -0.37 -17.03 -3.31
N GLN A 25 -0.76 -15.74 -3.36
CA GLN A 25 -2.12 -15.32 -3.09
C GLN A 25 -3.00 -15.31 -4.34
N SER A 26 -4.13 -16.00 -4.31
CA SER A 26 -5.08 -16.13 -5.43
C SER A 26 -5.69 -14.81 -5.89
N LEU A 27 -5.83 -13.86 -4.96
CA LEU A 27 -6.38 -12.53 -5.22
C LEU A 27 -5.43 -11.64 -6.05
N ILE A 28 -4.13 -11.97 -6.09
CA ILE A 28 -3.11 -11.15 -6.74
C ILE A 28 -3.10 -11.37 -8.25
N LYS A 29 -3.19 -10.28 -9.01
CA LYS A 29 -3.05 -10.27 -10.47
C LYS A 29 -1.66 -9.85 -10.92
N LYS A 30 -1.06 -8.92 -10.18
CA LYS A 30 0.26 -8.38 -10.51
C LYS A 30 0.94 -7.84 -9.27
N ILE A 31 2.25 -8.04 -9.18
CA ILE A 31 3.12 -7.44 -8.15
C ILE A 31 4.15 -6.57 -8.87
N ASN A 32 4.32 -5.34 -8.40
CA ASN A 32 5.36 -4.43 -8.85
C ASN A 32 6.35 -4.26 -7.70
N TYR A 33 7.45 -4.99 -7.76
CA TYR A 33 8.53 -4.92 -6.79
C TYR A 33 9.87 -5.29 -7.44
N PRO A 34 10.78 -4.35 -7.62
CA PRO A 34 12.05 -4.60 -8.31
C PRO A 34 13.03 -5.50 -7.55
N GLY A 35 12.66 -5.97 -6.34
CA GLY A 35 13.35 -7.02 -5.61
C GLY A 35 13.00 -8.44 -6.03
N LEU A 36 11.92 -8.64 -6.81
CA LEU A 36 11.54 -9.95 -7.35
C LEU A 36 12.22 -10.20 -8.70
N PRO A 37 12.82 -11.38 -8.92
CA PRO A 37 13.42 -11.74 -10.22
C PRO A 37 12.45 -11.68 -11.41
N THR A 38 11.15 -11.79 -11.16
CA THR A 38 10.07 -11.70 -12.15
C THR A 38 9.70 -10.27 -12.53
N ASP A 39 10.18 -9.26 -11.79
CA ASP A 39 9.92 -7.85 -12.10
C ASP A 39 10.80 -7.40 -13.28
N PRO A 40 10.24 -6.73 -14.29
CA PRO A 40 11.01 -6.26 -15.45
C PRO A 40 12.16 -5.30 -15.08
N GLY A 41 12.06 -4.60 -13.95
CA GLY A 41 13.07 -3.69 -13.42
C GLY A 41 14.18 -4.38 -12.63
N TYR A 42 14.07 -5.68 -12.32
CA TYR A 42 14.97 -6.38 -11.41
C TYR A 42 16.46 -6.25 -11.80
N ALA A 43 16.79 -6.57 -13.04
CA ALA A 43 18.19 -6.52 -13.50
C ALA A 43 18.82 -5.11 -13.40
N LEU A 44 18.03 -4.09 -13.69
CA LEU A 44 18.46 -2.70 -13.55
C LEU A 44 18.60 -2.32 -12.08
N GLN A 45 17.63 -2.70 -11.26
CA GLN A 45 17.64 -2.45 -9.81
C GLN A 45 18.89 -3.06 -9.15
N MET A 46 19.19 -4.33 -9.41
CA MET A 46 20.34 -5.03 -8.84
C MET A 46 21.70 -4.46 -9.34
N LYS A 47 21.71 -3.81 -10.47
CA LYS A 47 22.90 -3.09 -10.97
C LYS A 47 23.12 -1.75 -10.25
N GLN A 48 22.07 -1.08 -9.81
CA GLN A 48 22.11 0.26 -9.25
C GLN A 48 22.04 0.30 -7.72
N ALA A 49 21.43 -0.72 -7.11
CA ALA A 49 21.14 -0.78 -5.68
C ALA A 49 21.49 -2.15 -5.09
N ARG A 50 21.55 -2.21 -3.75
CA ARG A 50 21.87 -3.45 -3.02
C ARG A 50 20.65 -4.38 -2.86
N GLY A 51 19.46 -3.95 -3.28
CA GLY A 51 18.23 -4.73 -3.19
C GLY A 51 17.02 -3.96 -3.66
N GLY A 52 15.83 -4.52 -3.46
CA GLY A 52 14.55 -4.00 -3.97
C GLY A 52 13.97 -2.81 -3.20
N GLY A 53 14.53 -2.50 -2.02
CA GLY A 53 14.00 -1.45 -1.15
C GLY A 53 12.75 -1.89 -0.36
N SER A 54 12.03 -0.92 0.19
CA SER A 54 10.95 -1.14 1.16
C SER A 54 9.55 -0.81 0.64
N LEU A 55 9.43 -0.54 -0.66
CA LEU A 55 8.16 -0.19 -1.30
C LEU A 55 7.79 -1.24 -2.35
N LEU A 56 6.55 -1.70 -2.29
CA LEU A 56 5.94 -2.52 -3.33
C LEU A 56 4.51 -2.05 -3.61
N SER A 57 3.97 -2.43 -4.75
CA SER A 57 2.55 -2.33 -5.03
C SER A 57 2.05 -3.61 -5.70
N PHE A 58 0.73 -3.83 -5.61
CA PHE A 58 0.09 -4.95 -6.26
C PHE A 58 -1.31 -4.59 -6.72
N GLU A 59 -1.82 -5.37 -7.65
CA GLU A 59 -3.15 -5.25 -8.23
C GLU A 59 -3.95 -6.52 -7.91
N THR A 60 -5.20 -6.35 -7.49
CA THR A 60 -6.09 -7.50 -7.17
C THR A 60 -7.02 -7.86 -8.34
N GLY A 61 -7.16 -6.96 -9.32
CA GLY A 61 -8.16 -7.07 -10.38
C GLY A 61 -9.59 -6.74 -9.92
N ASN A 62 -9.77 -6.32 -8.65
CA ASN A 62 -11.07 -5.99 -8.08
C ASN A 62 -10.95 -4.84 -7.07
N VAL A 63 -11.57 -3.71 -7.39
CA VAL A 63 -11.50 -2.49 -6.57
C VAL A 63 -12.11 -2.69 -5.17
N ASP A 64 -13.21 -3.43 -5.07
CA ASP A 64 -13.90 -3.64 -3.79
C ASP A 64 -13.09 -4.58 -2.88
N ALA A 65 -12.43 -5.58 -3.47
CA ALA A 65 -11.47 -6.42 -2.76
C ALA A 65 -10.29 -5.59 -2.21
N SER A 66 -9.71 -4.71 -3.03
CA SER A 66 -8.62 -3.83 -2.61
C SER A 66 -9.05 -2.88 -1.48
N LYS A 67 -10.26 -2.32 -1.57
CA LYS A 67 -10.83 -1.46 -0.53
C LYS A 67 -11.02 -2.21 0.79
N ALA A 68 -11.64 -3.40 0.74
CA ALA A 68 -11.87 -4.21 1.92
C ALA A 68 -10.56 -4.65 2.58
N LEU A 69 -9.57 -5.08 1.78
CA LEU A 69 -8.25 -5.45 2.24
C LEU A 69 -7.56 -4.28 2.96
N VAL A 70 -7.50 -3.11 2.33
CA VAL A 70 -6.85 -1.93 2.92
C VAL A 70 -7.55 -1.50 4.21
N SER A 71 -8.89 -1.58 4.26
CA SER A 71 -9.67 -1.22 5.45
C SER A 71 -9.53 -2.21 6.60
N ALA A 72 -9.19 -3.47 6.31
CA ALA A 72 -9.08 -4.53 7.30
C ALA A 72 -7.66 -4.64 7.91
N ALA A 73 -6.67 -3.95 7.35
CA ALA A 73 -5.32 -3.95 7.89
C ALA A 73 -5.28 -3.30 9.29
N GLU A 74 -4.66 -3.97 10.26
CA GLU A 74 -4.60 -3.55 11.66
C GLU A 74 -3.22 -2.98 12.03
N LEU A 75 -2.15 -3.65 11.62
CA LEU A 75 -0.77 -3.20 11.85
C LEU A 75 -0.33 -2.16 10.82
N PHE A 76 -0.70 -2.37 9.56
CA PHE A 76 -0.42 -1.39 8.52
C PHE A 76 -1.28 -0.15 8.71
N LYS A 77 -0.66 1.01 8.87
CA LYS A 77 -1.40 2.27 8.95
C LYS A 77 -1.87 2.72 7.57
N VAL A 78 -3.17 2.97 7.45
CA VAL A 78 -3.76 3.46 6.21
C VAL A 78 -3.43 4.94 6.05
N THR A 79 -2.49 5.25 5.15
CA THR A 79 -2.03 6.64 4.92
C THR A 79 -1.38 6.79 3.55
N VAL A 80 -1.29 8.04 3.09
CA VAL A 80 -0.68 8.40 1.79
C VAL A 80 0.85 8.46 1.81
N SER A 81 1.49 8.39 2.98
CA SER A 81 2.95 8.50 3.13
C SER A 81 3.67 7.18 2.82
N PHE A 82 5.02 7.20 2.92
CA PHE A 82 5.90 6.04 2.82
C PHE A 82 7.24 6.34 3.51
N GLY A 83 8.06 5.29 3.71
CA GLY A 83 9.40 5.44 4.29
C GLY A 83 9.42 5.61 5.81
N SER A 84 8.37 5.18 6.51
CA SER A 84 8.28 5.17 7.97
C SER A 84 8.89 3.90 8.57
N THR A 85 9.21 3.93 9.88
CA THR A 85 9.50 2.73 10.67
C THR A 85 8.25 1.88 10.92
N THR A 86 7.06 2.48 10.81
CA THR A 86 5.78 1.78 10.84
C THR A 86 5.38 1.40 9.42
N SER A 87 4.86 0.20 9.25
CA SER A 87 4.32 -0.27 7.98
C SER A 87 3.07 0.52 7.57
N LEU A 88 3.02 0.91 6.30
CA LEU A 88 1.95 1.73 5.75
C LEU A 88 1.32 1.02 4.55
N ILE A 89 0.01 1.18 4.41
CA ILE A 89 -0.77 0.68 3.27
C ILE A 89 -1.66 1.80 2.71
N SER A 90 -1.85 1.82 1.42
CA SER A 90 -2.69 2.83 0.76
C SER A 90 -3.33 2.31 -0.50
N LEU A 91 -4.44 2.95 -0.86
CA LEU A 91 -5.12 2.81 -2.15
C LEU A 91 -4.99 4.15 -2.90
N PRO A 92 -3.92 4.35 -3.70
CA PRO A 92 -3.55 5.66 -4.24
C PRO A 92 -4.68 6.36 -5.00
N CYS A 93 -5.46 5.63 -5.81
CA CYS A 93 -6.54 6.20 -6.61
C CYS A 93 -7.68 6.80 -5.78
N PHE A 94 -7.86 6.34 -4.53
CA PHE A 94 -8.88 6.86 -3.60
C PHE A 94 -8.29 7.77 -2.51
N MET A 95 -6.98 7.97 -2.51
CA MET A 95 -6.26 8.75 -1.50
C MET A 95 -5.42 9.85 -2.15
N SER A 96 -4.14 9.62 -2.40
CA SER A 96 -3.20 10.65 -2.89
C SER A 96 -3.48 11.11 -4.32
N HIS A 97 -4.12 10.30 -5.14
CA HIS A 97 -4.44 10.58 -6.54
C HIS A 97 -5.94 10.71 -6.81
N ALA A 98 -6.76 10.86 -5.77
CA ALA A 98 -8.22 10.96 -5.88
C ALA A 98 -8.69 12.19 -6.69
N SER A 99 -7.90 13.26 -6.69
CA SER A 99 -8.18 14.48 -7.47
C SER A 99 -7.86 14.36 -8.96
N ILE A 100 -7.15 13.30 -9.39
CA ILE A 100 -6.78 13.07 -10.78
C ILE A 100 -7.97 12.38 -11.47
N PRO A 101 -8.49 12.91 -12.62
CA PRO A 101 -9.56 12.25 -13.37
C PRO A 101 -9.20 10.80 -13.74
N ALA A 102 -10.21 9.91 -13.71
CA ALA A 102 -10.03 8.47 -13.95
C ALA A 102 -9.37 8.16 -15.29
N GLU A 103 -9.74 8.92 -16.33
CA GLU A 103 -9.16 8.80 -17.68
C GLU A 103 -7.65 9.07 -17.69
N ILE A 104 -7.20 10.07 -16.91
CA ILE A 104 -5.79 10.42 -16.80
C ILE A 104 -5.05 9.36 -15.97
N ARG A 105 -5.67 8.81 -14.93
CA ARG A 105 -5.09 7.70 -14.17
C ARG A 105 -4.90 6.46 -15.05
N ALA A 106 -5.93 6.12 -15.83
CA ALA A 106 -5.87 4.99 -16.77
C ALA A 106 -4.78 5.19 -17.84
N ALA A 107 -4.69 6.38 -18.42
CA ALA A 107 -3.64 6.71 -19.41
C ALA A 107 -2.21 6.64 -18.84
N ARG A 108 -2.06 6.83 -17.52
CA ARG A 108 -0.77 6.69 -16.79
C ARG A 108 -0.49 5.28 -16.30
N GLY A 109 -1.37 4.31 -16.57
CA GLY A 109 -1.21 2.94 -16.09
C GLY A 109 -1.36 2.81 -14.57
N LEU A 110 -2.20 3.64 -13.95
CA LEU A 110 -2.51 3.60 -12.52
C LEU A 110 -3.92 3.03 -12.34
N PRO A 111 -4.08 1.71 -12.15
CA PRO A 111 -5.39 1.08 -11.99
C PRO A 111 -6.00 1.41 -10.62
N ASP A 112 -7.34 1.45 -10.58
CA ASP A 112 -8.08 1.84 -9.38
C ASP A 112 -7.96 0.83 -8.22
N ASP A 113 -7.65 -0.42 -8.53
CA ASP A 113 -7.45 -1.52 -7.58
C ASP A 113 -6.01 -1.63 -7.04
N LEU A 114 -5.08 -0.77 -7.50
CA LEU A 114 -3.70 -0.81 -7.07
C LEU A 114 -3.56 -0.47 -5.59
N VAL A 115 -2.98 -1.40 -4.83
CA VAL A 115 -2.60 -1.23 -3.42
C VAL A 115 -1.09 -1.00 -3.34
N ARG A 116 -0.66 -0.04 -2.52
CA ARG A 116 0.75 0.23 -2.24
C ARG A 116 1.07 -0.04 -0.78
N ILE A 117 2.17 -0.75 -0.56
CA ILE A 117 2.75 -1.03 0.76
C ILE A 117 4.11 -0.33 0.89
N SER A 118 4.33 0.28 2.05
CA SER A 118 5.64 0.70 2.54
C SER A 118 5.96 -0.10 3.79
N ALA A 119 6.87 -1.07 3.70
CA ALA A 119 7.23 -1.92 4.81
C ALA A 119 8.02 -1.16 5.88
N GLY A 120 7.63 -1.34 7.13
CA GLY A 120 8.30 -0.85 8.32
C GLY A 120 9.31 -1.84 8.89
N ILE A 121 9.58 -1.72 10.18
CA ILE A 121 10.59 -2.55 10.89
C ILE A 121 9.97 -3.55 11.88
N GLU A 122 8.67 -3.74 11.86
CA GLU A 122 7.94 -4.69 12.70
C GLU A 122 8.42 -6.14 12.46
N ALA A 123 7.96 -7.06 13.26
CA ALA A 123 8.22 -8.48 13.02
C ALA A 123 7.53 -8.92 11.71
N LYS A 124 8.30 -9.57 10.81
CA LYS A 124 7.79 -9.94 9.48
C LYS A 124 6.58 -10.88 9.56
N ASP A 125 6.59 -11.80 10.54
CA ASP A 125 5.54 -12.80 10.70
C ASP A 125 4.21 -12.14 11.13
N ASP A 126 4.28 -11.09 11.95
CA ASP A 126 3.11 -10.29 12.34
C ASP A 126 2.56 -9.51 11.15
N LEU A 127 3.44 -8.94 10.31
CA LEU A 127 3.02 -8.24 9.08
C LEU A 127 2.34 -9.20 8.09
N ILE A 128 2.85 -10.41 7.93
CA ILE A 128 2.24 -11.42 7.06
C ILE A 128 0.91 -11.89 7.64
N ALA A 129 0.81 -12.08 8.96
CA ALA A 129 -0.43 -12.45 9.61
C ALA A 129 -1.51 -11.38 9.46
N ASP A 130 -1.14 -10.10 9.61
CA ASP A 130 -2.06 -8.96 9.37
C ASP A 130 -2.54 -8.92 7.92
N LEU A 131 -1.64 -9.09 6.95
CA LEU A 131 -2.03 -9.18 5.56
C LEU A 131 -2.93 -10.39 5.28
N ALA A 132 -2.66 -11.55 5.87
CA ALA A 132 -3.46 -12.75 5.65
C ALA A 132 -4.92 -12.57 6.10
N GLN A 133 -5.15 -11.97 7.27
CA GLN A 133 -6.51 -11.66 7.72
C GLN A 133 -7.17 -10.59 6.83
N ALA A 134 -6.42 -9.58 6.38
CA ALA A 134 -6.91 -8.54 5.50
C ALA A 134 -7.28 -9.09 4.10
N PHE A 135 -6.47 -10.01 3.56
CA PHE A 135 -6.75 -10.71 2.29
C PHE A 135 -8.03 -11.53 2.36
N ALA A 136 -8.26 -12.25 3.46
CA ALA A 136 -9.52 -13.00 3.67
C ALA A 136 -10.75 -12.08 3.61
N LYS A 137 -10.65 -10.85 4.11
CA LYS A 137 -11.72 -9.84 3.97
C LYS A 137 -11.85 -9.33 2.54
N GLY A 138 -10.72 -9.15 1.83
CA GLY A 138 -10.70 -8.77 0.42
C GLY A 138 -11.36 -9.83 -0.46
N GLU A 139 -11.05 -11.10 -0.26
CA GLU A 139 -11.66 -12.23 -0.98
C GLU A 139 -13.16 -12.32 -0.75
N ALA A 140 -13.61 -12.15 0.49
CA ALA A 140 -15.05 -12.13 0.82
C ALA A 140 -15.77 -10.96 0.12
N ALA A 141 -15.13 -9.80 -0.01
CA ALA A 141 -15.70 -8.62 -0.65
C ALA A 141 -15.70 -8.72 -2.19
N ALA A 142 -14.79 -9.48 -2.78
CA ALA A 142 -14.73 -9.70 -4.24
C ALA A 142 -16.05 -10.28 -4.80
N GLY A 143 -16.80 -11.01 -3.98
CA GLY A 143 -18.09 -11.60 -4.35
C GLY A 143 -19.32 -10.79 -3.95
N ALA A 144 -19.20 -9.75 -3.12
CA ALA A 144 -20.32 -9.12 -2.41
C ALA A 144 -20.57 -7.62 -2.72
N GLY A 145 -19.66 -6.91 -3.39
CA GLY A 145 -19.78 -5.46 -3.67
C GLY A 145 -19.78 -4.60 -2.40
N ALA A 146 -18.64 -4.39 -1.76
CA ALA A 146 -18.51 -3.67 -0.48
C ALA A 146 -18.32 -2.16 -0.65
N ALA A 147 -18.96 -1.34 0.22
CA ALA A 147 -18.77 0.10 0.27
C ALA A 147 -17.51 0.49 1.06
N PHE A 148 -16.60 1.23 0.41
CA PHE A 148 -15.40 1.77 1.04
C PHE A 148 -15.67 3.14 1.68
N VAL A 149 -15.37 3.26 2.98
CA VAL A 149 -15.32 4.55 3.67
C VAL A 149 -13.86 4.98 3.80
N SER A 150 -13.46 6.02 3.07
CA SER A 150 -12.09 6.51 3.13
C SER A 150 -11.74 7.00 4.54
N PRO A 151 -10.65 6.51 5.17
CA PRO A 151 -10.21 7.00 6.48
C PRO A 151 -9.87 8.50 6.49
N LEU A 152 -9.55 9.07 5.31
CA LEU A 152 -9.27 10.51 5.16
C LEU A 152 -10.53 11.37 5.28
N ALA A 153 -11.72 10.84 5.10
CA ALA A 153 -12.97 11.58 5.31
C ALA A 153 -13.15 12.03 6.77
N ALA A 154 -12.60 11.29 7.71
CA ALA A 154 -12.63 11.65 9.13
C ALA A 154 -11.78 12.90 9.48
N PHE A 155 -10.78 13.23 8.66
CA PHE A 155 -9.94 14.42 8.85
C PHE A 155 -10.51 15.70 8.20
N GLN A 156 -11.52 15.58 7.33
CA GLN A 156 -12.12 16.72 6.64
C GLN A 156 -13.27 17.36 7.42
N THR A 157 -13.68 16.79 8.54
CA THR A 157 -14.81 17.28 9.36
C THR A 157 -14.40 18.17 10.54
N THR A 158 -13.16 18.68 10.58
CA THR A 158 -12.82 19.72 11.57
C THR A 158 -13.52 21.02 11.16
N PRO A 159 -14.40 21.61 11.99
CA PRO A 159 -15.05 22.86 11.67
C PRO A 159 -13.98 23.96 11.49
N GLN A 160 -13.97 24.60 10.33
CA GLN A 160 -13.17 25.80 10.17
C GLN A 160 -13.69 26.85 11.13
N THR A 161 -12.84 27.29 12.06
CA THR A 161 -13.12 28.42 12.91
C THR A 161 -13.38 29.64 12.02
N PRO A 162 -14.53 30.36 12.18
CA PRO A 162 -14.80 31.51 11.35
C PRO A 162 -13.72 32.59 11.59
N PRO A 163 -13.37 33.41 10.59
CA PRO A 163 -12.37 34.43 10.72
C PRO A 163 -12.80 35.43 11.81
N MET A 164 -11.91 35.74 12.76
CA MET A 164 -12.08 36.77 13.75
C MET A 164 -12.34 38.11 13.04
N GLN A 165 -13.52 38.68 13.23
CA GLN A 165 -13.80 40.03 12.80
C GLN A 165 -12.95 41.01 13.66
N ALA A 166 -12.04 41.72 12.99
CA ALA A 166 -11.31 42.81 13.62
C ALA A 166 -12.29 43.95 13.93
N GLN A 167 -12.37 44.35 15.19
CA GLN A 167 -12.99 45.60 15.63
C GLN A 167 -11.99 46.76 15.49
#